data_38873674b748efb0d75c8ec5b91b9d15
#
_entry.id   38873674b748efb0d75c8ec5b91b9d15
#
_cell.length_a   1.000
_cell.length_b   1.000
_cell.length_c   1.000
_cell.angle_alpha   90.00
_cell.angle_beta   90.00
_cell.angle_gamma   90.00
#
_symmetry.space_group_name_H-M   'P 1'
#
loop_
_entity.id
_entity.type
_entity.pdbx_description
1 polymer ?
#
loop_
_entity_poly.entity_id
_entity_poly.type
_entity_poly.pdbx_seq_one_letter_code
_entity_poly.pdbx_strand_id
1 'polypeptide(L)'
;MIDIYTDGACRGNPGPGGWAALLRTGEHEREISGAEPLTTNNRMELTAVIRALEALKRPVQARVYTDSEYVRRGITEWLTAWKARGWRTADRKPVKNQDLWQRLDELRAGHQIEWHWVPAHAGVPGNERVDRLANLAIDALTRQALR
;
A
#
# COMPACT_ATOMS: atom_id res chain seq x y z
N MET A 1 -6.85 -19.15 -1.01
CA MET A 1 -5.95 -18.01 -1.25
C MET A 1 -6.72 -16.71 -1.12
N ILE A 2 -6.12 -15.71 -0.52
CA ILE A 2 -6.74 -14.40 -0.32
C ILE A 2 -6.32 -13.47 -1.45
N ASP A 3 -7.27 -12.76 -2.03
CA ASP A 3 -6.99 -11.69 -2.99
C ASP A 3 -7.05 -10.35 -2.26
N ILE A 4 -6.00 -9.55 -2.42
CA ILE A 4 -5.86 -8.25 -1.75
C ILE A 4 -5.62 -7.18 -2.80
N TYR A 5 -6.49 -6.18 -2.83
CA TYR A 5 -6.33 -5.00 -3.68
C TYR A 5 -5.97 -3.82 -2.78
N THR A 6 -5.00 -3.03 -3.20
CA THR A 6 -4.52 -1.88 -2.41
C THR A 6 -4.38 -0.65 -3.28
N ASP A 7 -4.58 0.53 -2.71
CA ASP A 7 -4.33 1.80 -3.39
C ASP A 7 -4.06 2.90 -2.38
N GLY A 8 -3.34 3.91 -2.85
CA GLY A 8 -3.07 5.12 -2.08
C GLY A 8 -3.26 6.34 -2.97
N ALA A 9 -3.67 7.44 -2.37
CA ALA A 9 -3.90 8.71 -3.05
C ALA A 9 -3.41 9.85 -2.18
N CYS A 10 -3.04 10.97 -2.81
CA CYS A 10 -2.61 12.16 -2.08
C CYS A 10 -3.01 13.39 -2.88
N ARG A 11 -3.57 14.38 -2.19
CA ARG A 11 -3.99 15.64 -2.80
C ARG A 11 -2.98 16.73 -2.46
N GLY A 12 -2.20 17.17 -3.47
CA GLY A 12 -1.05 18.02 -3.24
C GLY A 12 0.08 17.24 -2.58
N ASN A 13 0.99 16.74 -3.29
CA ASN A 13 2.03 15.78 -2.86
C ASN A 13 3.31 16.53 -2.44
N PRO A 14 3.55 16.87 -1.12
CA PRO A 14 2.81 16.39 0.04
C PRO A 14 1.48 17.11 0.29
N GLY A 15 0.61 16.45 1.04
CA GLY A 15 -0.70 16.98 1.39
C GLY A 15 -1.55 15.90 2.05
N PRO A 16 -2.87 16.11 2.18
CA PRO A 16 -3.75 15.09 2.74
C PRO A 16 -3.80 13.89 1.82
N GLY A 17 -3.67 12.71 2.39
CA GLY A 17 -3.67 11.45 1.64
C GLY A 17 -4.56 10.40 2.28
N GLY A 18 -4.91 9.40 1.48
CA GLY A 18 -5.71 8.27 1.93
C GLY A 18 -5.18 6.97 1.34
N TRP A 19 -5.53 5.90 2.00
CA TRP A 19 -5.18 4.55 1.58
C TRP A 19 -6.38 3.63 1.78
N ALA A 20 -6.42 2.56 0.99
CA ALA A 20 -7.48 1.56 1.12
C ALA A 20 -7.00 0.19 0.71
N ALA A 21 -7.60 -0.82 1.29
CA ALA A 21 -7.39 -2.20 0.91
C ALA A 21 -8.70 -2.98 0.93
N LEU A 22 -8.83 -3.91 0.00
CA LEU A 22 -9.93 -4.85 -0.08
C LEU A 22 -9.36 -6.24 0.03
N LEU A 23 -9.79 -6.99 1.05
CA LEU A 23 -9.39 -8.37 1.27
C LEU A 23 -10.58 -9.28 0.93
N ARG A 24 -10.36 -10.21 0.03
CA ARG A 24 -11.43 -11.08 -0.47
C ARG A 24 -11.04 -12.56 -0.37
N THR A 25 -11.91 -13.36 0.24
CA THR A 25 -11.77 -14.81 0.31
C THR A 25 -13.12 -15.43 -0.03
N GLY A 26 -13.25 -16.02 -1.22
CA GLY A 26 -14.52 -16.54 -1.68
C GLY A 26 -15.57 -15.42 -1.74
N GLU A 27 -16.66 -15.57 -0.98
CA GLU A 27 -17.72 -14.57 -0.91
C GLU A 27 -17.52 -13.56 0.21
N HIS A 28 -16.49 -13.75 1.03
CA HIS A 28 -16.21 -12.85 2.14
C HIS A 28 -15.32 -11.71 1.68
N GLU A 29 -15.72 -10.49 2.01
CA GLU A 29 -14.95 -9.28 1.70
C GLU A 29 -14.78 -8.44 2.94
N ARG A 30 -13.62 -7.80 3.05
CA ARG A 30 -13.35 -6.81 4.09
C ARG A 30 -12.68 -5.60 3.47
N GLU A 31 -13.25 -4.43 3.71
CA GLU A 31 -12.65 -3.16 3.30
C GLU A 31 -12.01 -2.50 4.51
N ILE A 32 -10.80 -1.99 4.33
CA ILE A 32 -10.14 -1.15 5.33
C ILE A 32 -9.62 0.09 4.63
N SER A 33 -9.64 1.23 5.33
CA SER A 33 -9.16 2.49 4.78
C SER A 33 -8.77 3.45 5.89
N GLY A 34 -8.03 4.46 5.53
CA GLY A 34 -7.63 5.51 6.45
C GLY A 34 -7.06 6.70 5.71
N ALA A 35 -6.79 7.77 6.44
CA ALA A 35 -6.25 9.00 5.86
C ALA A 35 -5.28 9.66 6.83
N GLU A 36 -4.38 10.48 6.27
CA GLU A 36 -3.41 11.26 7.02
C GLU A 36 -3.43 12.71 6.50
N PRO A 37 -3.33 13.70 7.41
CA PRO A 37 -3.44 15.11 7.01
C PRO A 37 -2.25 15.61 6.20
N LEU A 38 -1.07 15.02 6.39
CA LEU A 38 0.14 15.41 5.66
C LEU A 38 0.97 14.17 5.34
N THR A 39 1.00 13.79 4.09
CA THR A 39 1.70 12.60 3.63
C THR A 39 2.06 12.73 2.14
N THR A 40 2.49 11.64 1.53
CA THR A 40 2.80 11.59 0.09
C THR A 40 2.08 10.42 -0.55
N ASN A 41 1.95 10.46 -1.87
CA ASN A 41 1.34 9.37 -2.62
C ASN A 41 2.06 8.05 -2.36
N ASN A 42 3.40 8.06 -2.41
CA ASN A 42 4.18 6.83 -2.20
C ASN A 42 3.99 6.24 -0.80
N ARG A 43 3.92 7.10 0.23
CA ARG A 43 3.67 6.61 1.59
C ARG A 43 2.28 6.00 1.71
N MET A 44 1.28 6.56 1.05
CA MET A 44 -0.08 6.00 1.08
C MET A 44 -0.17 4.68 0.34
N GLU A 45 0.54 4.53 -0.77
CA GLU A 45 0.62 3.26 -1.49
C GLU A 45 1.23 2.15 -0.63
N LEU A 46 2.34 2.46 0.05
CA LEU A 46 2.98 1.51 0.97
C LEU A 46 2.09 1.21 2.17
N THR A 47 1.47 2.22 2.75
CA THR A 47 0.60 2.07 3.92
C THR A 47 -0.57 1.14 3.62
N ALA A 48 -1.16 1.24 2.44
CA ALA A 48 -2.26 0.36 2.04
C ALA A 48 -1.85 -1.12 2.09
N VAL A 49 -0.69 -1.45 1.54
CA VAL A 49 -0.17 -2.82 1.58
C VAL A 49 0.14 -3.26 3.01
N ILE A 50 0.80 -2.41 3.78
CA ILE A 50 1.17 -2.70 5.17
C ILE A 50 -0.08 -2.98 6.00
N ARG A 51 -1.08 -2.12 5.93
CA ARG A 51 -2.31 -2.28 6.70
C ARG A 51 -3.08 -3.52 6.29
N ALA A 52 -3.09 -3.86 5.00
CA ALA A 52 -3.70 -5.09 4.53
C ALA A 52 -3.02 -6.32 5.14
N LEU A 53 -1.70 -6.36 5.14
CA LEU A 53 -0.95 -7.49 5.70
C LEU A 53 -1.09 -7.56 7.22
N GLU A 54 -1.12 -6.41 7.90
CA GLU A 54 -1.37 -6.36 9.35
C GLU A 54 -2.75 -6.89 9.73
N ALA A 55 -3.71 -6.81 8.84
CA ALA A 55 -5.05 -7.33 9.09
C ALA A 55 -5.12 -8.86 9.05
N LEU A 56 -4.10 -9.51 8.52
CA LEU A 56 -4.02 -10.98 8.45
C LEU A 56 -3.55 -11.50 9.81
N LYS A 57 -4.34 -12.38 10.43
CA LYS A 57 -4.09 -12.83 11.81
C LYS A 57 -3.22 -14.09 11.88
N ARG A 58 -2.91 -14.70 10.73
CA ARG A 58 -2.12 -15.93 10.65
C ARG A 58 -1.43 -15.99 9.28
N PRO A 59 -0.38 -16.81 9.14
CA PRO A 59 0.25 -16.99 7.82
C PRO A 59 -0.75 -17.45 6.76
N VAL A 60 -0.72 -16.81 5.60
CA VAL A 60 -1.63 -17.11 4.50
C VAL A 60 -0.90 -17.11 3.18
N GLN A 61 -1.56 -17.68 2.15
CA GLN A 61 -1.21 -17.45 0.76
C GLN A 61 -2.10 -16.35 0.22
N ALA A 62 -1.50 -15.33 -0.37
CA ALA A 62 -2.22 -14.17 -0.85
C ALA A 62 -1.72 -13.70 -2.22
N ARG A 63 -2.62 -13.12 -2.99
CA ARG A 63 -2.28 -12.36 -4.19
C ARG A 63 -2.53 -10.89 -3.89
N VAL A 64 -1.50 -10.07 -4.00
CA VAL A 64 -1.62 -8.62 -3.77
C VAL A 64 -1.58 -7.91 -5.10
N TYR A 65 -2.62 -7.13 -5.37
CA TYR A 65 -2.80 -6.37 -6.61
C TYR A 65 -2.60 -4.89 -6.31
N THR A 66 -1.68 -4.25 -7.02
CA THR A 66 -1.42 -2.82 -6.89
C THR A 66 -1.17 -2.21 -8.25
N ASP A 67 -1.56 -0.95 -8.44
CA ASP A 67 -1.21 -0.18 -9.62
C ASP A 67 0.03 0.70 -9.39
N SER A 68 0.59 0.67 -8.18
CA SER A 68 1.75 1.48 -7.83
C SER A 68 3.03 0.91 -8.42
N GLU A 69 3.61 1.62 -9.37
CA GLU A 69 4.92 1.26 -9.91
C GLU A 69 6.01 1.36 -8.83
N TYR A 70 5.89 2.33 -7.93
CA TYR A 70 6.82 2.52 -6.83
C TYR A 70 6.88 1.28 -5.93
N VAL A 71 5.72 0.74 -5.52
CA VAL A 71 5.65 -0.49 -4.71
C VAL A 71 6.21 -1.68 -5.49
N ARG A 72 5.81 -1.81 -6.75
CA ARG A 72 6.28 -2.89 -7.62
C ARG A 72 7.81 -2.89 -7.74
N ARG A 73 8.39 -1.74 -8.05
CA ARG A 73 9.84 -1.64 -8.24
C ARG A 73 10.61 -1.84 -6.93
N GLY A 74 10.08 -1.36 -5.83
CA GLY A 74 10.68 -1.60 -4.53
C GLY A 74 10.76 -3.08 -4.19
N ILE A 75 9.67 -3.81 -4.40
CA ILE A 75 9.60 -5.24 -4.13
C ILE A 75 10.50 -6.04 -5.08
N THR A 76 10.50 -5.71 -6.37
CA THR A 76 11.17 -6.53 -7.38
C THR A 76 12.63 -6.13 -7.64
N GLU A 77 12.98 -4.86 -7.40
CA GLU A 77 14.29 -4.34 -7.80
C GLU A 77 15.12 -3.80 -6.62
N TRP A 78 14.50 -3.02 -5.71
CA TRP A 78 15.27 -2.20 -4.78
C TRP A 78 15.51 -2.83 -3.40
N LEU A 79 14.55 -3.58 -2.87
CA LEU A 79 14.60 -4.07 -1.49
C LEU A 79 15.85 -4.89 -1.19
N THR A 80 16.21 -5.80 -2.07
CA THR A 80 17.38 -6.67 -1.88
C THR A 80 18.67 -5.84 -1.76
N ALA A 81 18.82 -4.84 -2.65
CA ALA A 81 19.99 -3.98 -2.63
C ALA A 81 20.03 -3.11 -1.37
N TRP A 82 18.90 -2.55 -0.97
CA TRP A 82 18.83 -1.75 0.26
C TRP A 82 19.20 -2.56 1.50
N LYS A 83 18.68 -3.77 1.61
CA LYS A 83 18.99 -4.66 2.74
C LYS A 83 20.48 -4.98 2.78
N ALA A 84 21.08 -5.25 1.63
CA ALA A 84 22.53 -5.53 1.53
C ALA A 84 23.38 -4.32 1.91
N ARG A 85 22.88 -3.11 1.74
CA ARG A 85 23.58 -1.85 2.06
C ARG A 85 23.22 -1.28 3.43
N GLY A 86 22.54 -2.04 4.29
CA GLY A 86 22.11 -1.55 5.58
C GLY A 86 21.08 -0.42 5.48
N TRP A 87 20.16 -0.52 4.53
CA TRP A 87 19.09 0.44 4.27
C TRP A 87 19.61 1.81 3.80
N ARG A 88 20.61 1.77 2.94
CA ARG A 88 21.18 2.96 2.32
C ARG A 88 21.12 2.85 0.80
N THR A 89 21.03 4.01 0.16
CA THR A 89 21.09 4.09 -1.31
C THR A 89 22.54 3.88 -1.78
N ALA A 90 22.74 3.80 -3.10
CA ALA A 90 24.07 3.62 -3.66
C ALA A 90 25.03 4.75 -3.28
N ASP A 91 24.53 5.98 -3.08
CA ASP A 91 25.31 7.13 -2.66
C ASP A 91 25.31 7.33 -1.13
N ARG A 92 25.02 6.26 -0.38
CA ARG A 92 25.10 6.16 1.08
C ARG A 92 24.11 7.04 1.85
N LYS A 93 23.04 7.49 1.22
CA LYS A 93 21.98 8.22 1.90
C LYS A 93 20.94 7.26 2.46
N PRO A 94 20.22 7.63 3.53
CA PRO A 94 19.10 6.79 4.02
C PRO A 94 18.08 6.55 2.93
N VAL A 95 17.52 5.35 2.89
CA VAL A 95 16.46 5.00 1.96
C VAL A 95 15.20 5.83 2.28
N LYS A 96 14.62 6.46 1.27
CA LYS A 96 13.39 7.23 1.43
C LYS A 96 12.25 6.30 1.81
N ASN A 97 11.43 6.71 2.79
CA ASN A 97 10.35 5.89 3.33
C ASN A 97 10.84 4.58 3.96
N GLN A 98 12.05 4.60 4.51
CA GLN A 98 12.68 3.42 5.10
C GLN A 98 11.80 2.76 6.14
N ASP A 99 11.13 3.54 6.99
CA ASP A 99 10.24 3.04 8.04
C ASP A 99 9.16 2.11 7.46
N LEU A 100 8.52 2.54 6.37
CA LEU A 100 7.47 1.77 5.73
C LEU A 100 8.02 0.56 4.98
N TRP A 101 9.14 0.72 4.27
CA TRP A 101 9.74 -0.40 3.56
C TRP A 101 10.22 -1.50 4.50
N GLN A 102 10.79 -1.14 5.65
CA GLN A 102 11.21 -2.11 6.66
C GLN A 102 10.00 -2.86 7.22
N ARG A 103 8.91 -2.14 7.51
CA ARG A 103 7.70 -2.77 8.02
C ARG A 103 7.08 -3.72 6.99
N LEU A 104 7.03 -3.31 5.73
CA LEU A 104 6.52 -4.16 4.65
C LEU A 104 7.36 -5.43 4.52
N ASP A 105 8.67 -5.30 4.57
CA ASP A 105 9.58 -6.44 4.46
C ASP A 105 9.38 -7.44 5.59
N GLU A 106 9.20 -6.97 6.83
CA GLU A 106 8.88 -7.84 7.97
C GLU A 106 7.56 -8.58 7.76
N LEU A 107 6.52 -7.87 7.35
CA LEU A 107 5.19 -8.45 7.20
C LEU A 107 5.13 -9.48 6.09
N ARG A 108 5.75 -9.19 4.93
CA ARG A 108 5.72 -10.11 3.80
C ARG A 108 6.43 -11.44 4.09
N ALA A 109 7.42 -11.42 4.96
CA ALA A 109 8.15 -12.63 5.33
C ALA A 109 7.29 -13.66 6.05
N GLY A 110 6.20 -13.23 6.68
CA GLY A 110 5.27 -14.11 7.39
C GLY A 110 4.21 -14.77 6.52
N HIS A 111 4.19 -14.49 5.22
CA HIS A 111 3.16 -14.98 4.30
C HIS A 111 3.77 -15.42 2.98
N GLN A 112 3.01 -16.17 2.19
CA GLN A 112 3.36 -16.49 0.82
C GLN A 112 2.58 -15.56 -0.10
N ILE A 113 3.25 -14.56 -0.68
CA ILE A 113 2.61 -13.51 -1.44
C ILE A 113 3.03 -13.57 -2.91
N GLU A 114 2.02 -13.61 -3.80
CA GLU A 114 2.21 -13.34 -5.21
C GLU A 114 1.90 -11.86 -5.45
N TRP A 115 2.84 -11.13 -6.03
CA TRP A 115 2.67 -9.73 -6.34
C TRP A 115 2.18 -9.57 -7.77
N HIS A 116 1.06 -8.85 -7.94
CA HIS A 116 0.46 -8.59 -9.24
C HIS A 116 0.36 -7.09 -9.46
N TRP A 117 0.93 -6.63 -10.55
CA TRP A 117 0.78 -5.24 -10.96
C TRP A 117 -0.37 -5.12 -11.95
N VAL A 118 -1.28 -4.16 -11.71
CA VAL A 118 -2.40 -3.87 -12.60
C VAL A 118 -2.29 -2.44 -13.11
N PRO A 119 -2.67 -2.17 -14.37
CA PRO A 119 -2.66 -0.81 -14.87
C PRO A 119 -3.70 0.05 -14.15
N ALA A 120 -3.33 1.29 -13.81
CA ALA A 120 -4.27 2.23 -13.20
C ALA A 120 -5.40 2.55 -14.17
N HIS A 121 -6.62 2.64 -13.64
CA HIS A 121 -7.81 3.04 -14.40
C HIS A 121 -8.09 2.18 -15.64
N ALA A 122 -7.74 0.91 -15.58
CA ALA A 122 -7.94 -0.02 -16.70
C ALA A 122 -9.21 -0.87 -16.56
N GLY A 123 -10.13 -0.49 -15.69
CA GLY A 123 -11.40 -1.19 -15.52
C GLY A 123 -11.35 -2.42 -14.64
N VAL A 124 -10.27 -2.61 -13.88
CA VAL A 124 -10.17 -3.72 -12.91
C VAL A 124 -11.03 -3.38 -11.69
N PRO A 125 -12.13 -4.10 -11.42
CA PRO A 125 -13.09 -3.70 -10.38
C PRO A 125 -12.50 -3.53 -8.99
N GLY A 126 -11.64 -4.44 -8.55
CA GLY A 126 -10.99 -4.35 -7.23
C GLY A 126 -10.08 -3.14 -7.13
N ASN A 127 -9.32 -2.84 -8.18
CA ASN A 127 -8.44 -1.68 -8.23
C ASN A 127 -9.25 -0.37 -8.20
N GLU A 128 -10.33 -0.29 -8.97
CA GLU A 128 -11.19 0.89 -8.96
C GLU A 128 -11.89 1.10 -7.62
N ARG A 129 -12.27 0.02 -6.96
CA ARG A 129 -12.93 0.08 -5.66
C ARG A 129 -12.01 0.67 -4.59
N VAL A 130 -10.76 0.23 -4.50
CA VAL A 130 -9.82 0.77 -3.51
C VAL A 130 -9.38 2.20 -3.85
N ASP A 131 -9.31 2.56 -5.13
CA ASP A 131 -9.07 3.94 -5.54
C ASP A 131 -10.18 4.84 -4.98
N ARG A 132 -11.43 4.47 -5.17
CA ARG A 132 -12.58 5.21 -4.65
C ARG A 132 -12.56 5.29 -3.13
N LEU A 133 -12.27 4.18 -2.44
CA LEU A 133 -12.23 4.14 -0.98
C LEU A 133 -11.13 5.03 -0.42
N ALA A 134 -9.95 5.06 -1.04
CA ALA A 134 -8.85 5.93 -0.63
C ALA A 134 -9.25 7.40 -0.74
N ASN A 135 -9.90 7.78 -1.84
CA ASN A 135 -10.37 9.15 -2.04
C ASN A 135 -11.49 9.52 -1.06
N LEU A 136 -12.42 8.61 -0.79
CA LEU A 136 -13.45 8.84 0.22
C LEU A 136 -12.84 9.05 1.61
N ALA A 137 -11.77 8.36 1.95
CA ALA A 137 -11.07 8.55 3.22
C ALA A 137 -10.49 9.96 3.32
N ILE A 138 -9.92 10.49 2.24
CA ILE A 138 -9.42 11.87 2.20
C ILE A 138 -10.57 12.85 2.39
N ASP A 139 -11.69 12.64 1.69
CA ASP A 139 -12.88 13.49 1.81
C ASP A 139 -13.38 13.55 3.25
N ALA A 140 -13.43 12.41 3.93
CA ALA A 140 -13.87 12.34 5.32
C ALA A 140 -12.94 13.13 6.25
N LEU A 141 -11.62 13.03 6.04
CA LEU A 141 -10.62 13.77 6.80
C LEU A 141 -10.81 15.29 6.60
N THR A 142 -11.00 15.70 5.35
CA THR A 142 -11.18 17.11 5.00
C THR A 142 -12.44 17.68 5.65
N ARG A 143 -13.54 16.94 5.64
CA ARG A 143 -14.77 17.36 6.32
C ARG A 143 -14.61 17.53 7.82
N GLN A 144 -13.85 16.63 8.46
CA GLN A 144 -13.55 16.75 9.90
C GLN A 144 -12.76 18.02 10.21
N ALA A 145 -11.81 18.37 9.34
CA ALA A 145 -10.98 19.56 9.54
C ALA A 145 -11.77 20.88 9.42
N LEU A 146 -12.94 20.85 8.76
CA LEU A 146 -13.80 22.03 8.57
C LEU A 146 -14.82 22.23 9.71
N ARG A 147 -14.89 21.34 10.69
CA ARG A 147 -15.82 21.41 11.80
C ARG A 147 -15.29 22.23 12.98
#